data_385907b18ea22cd0c32905d32e8807c7
#
_entry.id   385907b18ea22cd0c32905d32e8807c7
#
_cell.length_a   1.000
_cell.length_b   1.000
_cell.length_c   1.000
_cell.angle_alpha   90.00
_cell.angle_beta   90.00
_cell.angle_gamma   90.00
#
_symmetry.space_group_name_H-M   'P 1'
#
loop_
_entity.id
_entity.type
_entity.pdbx_description
1 polymer ?
#
loop_
_entity_poly.entity_id
_entity_poly.type
_entity_poly.pdbx_seq_one_letter_code
_entity_poly.pdbx_strand_id
1 'polypeptide(L)'
;DQLPLVISPILLSSWNISNVTDMTGIFEGTSLSDENKCAIHTSWSTNSAWTYDWSGFCLTTEIFQPQTKEELQAAVDLWVDDNGTALSTYGEINSWDVSLITDLSGLFQGKASFNEAINDWDVSNVTSLNNTFNSATLFNQDISSWDVSNVLNFSGVFNGAQSFNQDISSWDVSSASDLDHFFCNNPSFNQDISDWDLSSATNLKKMFLNATSFNQDISSWDVSGVTNMQSMFKNASQFNQDLSSWDVSNVAHMYWMFKDASQFNQDLSSWDVSSVVYFNEMFDGSAISRDYQCSIHTSWSSNSNWSYDWESTCFVLPEELFSSAQLVTDDESDVRDIAVGDLNGDGKLDVITSSMGGGTFGWYPNNGSGFDARVQLGSETYNHPNDVKAV
;
A
#
# COMPACT_ATOMS: atom_id res chain seq x y z
N ASP A 1 2.40 48.36 -31.60
CA ASP A 1 1.76 47.11 -31.12
C ASP A 1 2.35 46.78 -29.73
N GLN A 2 1.75 47.40 -28.69
CA GLN A 2 2.00 46.99 -27.31
C GLN A 2 0.99 45.86 -27.00
N LEU A 3 1.51 44.68 -26.72
CA LEU A 3 0.73 43.60 -26.10
C LEU A 3 0.16 44.12 -24.76
N PRO A 4 -1.14 43.96 -24.49
CA PRO A 4 -1.67 44.32 -23.20
C PRO A 4 -0.98 43.45 -22.12
N LEU A 5 -0.34 44.12 -21.16
CA LEU A 5 0.13 43.45 -19.95
C LEU A 5 -1.11 42.87 -19.24
N VAL A 6 -1.34 41.58 -19.39
CA VAL A 6 -2.31 40.87 -18.55
C VAL A 6 -1.66 40.71 -17.18
N ILE A 7 -1.78 41.71 -16.31
CA ILE A 7 -1.40 41.60 -14.91
C ILE A 7 -2.46 40.71 -14.26
N SER A 8 -2.04 39.59 -13.70
CA SER A 8 -2.94 38.73 -12.93
C SER A 8 -3.57 39.56 -11.80
N PRO A 9 -4.88 39.62 -11.68
CA PRO A 9 -5.58 40.51 -10.75
C PRO A 9 -5.32 40.23 -9.28
N ILE A 10 -4.98 38.99 -8.93
CA ILE A 10 -4.55 38.58 -7.57
C ILE A 10 -3.30 39.34 -7.12
N LEU A 11 -2.46 39.80 -8.05
CA LEU A 11 -1.28 40.62 -7.75
C LEU A 11 -1.61 42.05 -7.33
N LEU A 12 -2.71 42.65 -7.78
CA LEU A 12 -3.05 44.07 -7.46
C LEU A 12 -3.59 44.17 -6.03
N SER A 13 -4.42 43.25 -5.57
CA SER A 13 -4.97 43.27 -4.21
C SER A 13 -3.89 43.16 -3.13
N SER A 14 -2.73 42.59 -3.43
CA SER A 14 -1.59 42.44 -2.50
C SER A 14 -0.72 43.67 -2.41
N TRP A 15 -0.96 44.72 -3.20
CA TRP A 15 -0.13 45.94 -3.19
C TRP A 15 -0.32 46.70 -1.88
N ASN A 16 0.79 47.15 -1.29
CA ASN A 16 0.76 48.06 -0.17
C ASN A 16 0.52 49.49 -0.66
N ILE A 17 -0.72 49.97 -0.50
CA ILE A 17 -1.17 51.28 -0.95
C ILE A 17 -1.27 52.29 0.20
N SER A 18 -0.73 52.00 1.39
CA SER A 18 -0.92 52.83 2.57
C SER A 18 -0.42 54.29 2.42
N ASN A 19 0.51 54.51 1.50
CA ASN A 19 1.09 55.86 1.22
C ASN A 19 0.55 56.51 -0.07
N VAL A 20 -0.45 55.87 -0.73
CA VAL A 20 -1.04 56.45 -1.93
C VAL A 20 -2.09 57.48 -1.51
N THR A 21 -1.96 58.69 -2.03
CA THR A 21 -2.80 59.85 -1.66
C THR A 21 -3.78 60.27 -2.77
N ASP A 22 -3.66 59.70 -3.98
CA ASP A 22 -4.59 59.92 -5.10
C ASP A 22 -4.69 58.65 -5.94
N MET A 23 -5.91 58.14 -6.11
CA MET A 23 -6.26 56.99 -6.93
C MET A 23 -7.30 57.34 -8.02
N THR A 24 -7.46 58.62 -8.29
CA THR A 24 -8.45 59.09 -9.26
C THR A 24 -8.13 58.51 -10.64
N GLY A 25 -9.09 57.88 -11.26
CA GLY A 25 -8.99 57.33 -12.62
C GLY A 25 -8.02 56.18 -12.81
N ILE A 26 -7.46 55.58 -11.75
CA ILE A 26 -6.42 54.53 -11.83
C ILE A 26 -6.91 53.29 -12.62
N PHE A 27 -8.21 53.06 -12.67
CA PHE A 27 -8.84 51.91 -13.39
C PHE A 27 -9.72 52.35 -14.56
N GLU A 28 -9.66 53.64 -14.97
CA GLU A 28 -10.41 54.10 -16.13
C GLU A 28 -9.97 53.35 -17.41
N GLY A 29 -10.93 52.83 -18.16
CA GLY A 29 -10.68 52.10 -19.40
C GLY A 29 -10.16 50.67 -19.22
N THR A 30 -10.09 50.18 -18.00
CA THR A 30 -9.74 48.75 -17.73
C THR A 30 -10.97 47.85 -17.84
N SER A 31 -10.76 46.57 -18.25
CA SER A 31 -11.79 45.54 -18.31
C SER A 31 -11.63 44.56 -17.15
N LEU A 32 -11.62 45.07 -15.89
CA LEU A 32 -11.55 44.22 -14.71
C LEU A 32 -12.84 43.41 -14.56
N SER A 33 -12.68 42.13 -14.23
CA SER A 33 -13.83 41.28 -13.83
C SER A 33 -14.41 41.77 -12.50
N ASP A 34 -15.61 41.34 -12.17
CA ASP A 34 -16.30 41.75 -10.95
C ASP A 34 -15.59 41.20 -9.70
N GLU A 35 -15.05 39.96 -9.76
CA GLU A 35 -14.20 39.39 -8.68
C GLU A 35 -12.95 40.25 -8.44
N ASN A 36 -12.33 40.70 -9.51
CA ASN A 36 -11.13 41.52 -9.39
C ASN A 36 -11.42 42.90 -8.81
N LYS A 37 -12.55 43.49 -9.20
CA LYS A 37 -13.03 44.74 -8.58
C LYS A 37 -13.28 44.53 -7.10
N CYS A 38 -13.91 43.42 -6.73
CA CYS A 38 -14.14 43.10 -5.31
C CYS A 38 -12.82 42.89 -4.55
N ALA A 39 -11.90 42.07 -5.03
CA ALA A 39 -10.63 41.80 -4.36
C ALA A 39 -9.83 43.09 -4.12
N ILE A 40 -9.80 44.00 -5.12
CA ILE A 40 -9.16 45.31 -5.00
C ILE A 40 -9.90 46.19 -4.00
N HIS A 41 -11.24 46.23 -4.05
CA HIS A 41 -12.08 47.00 -3.13
C HIS A 41 -11.86 46.59 -1.67
N THR A 42 -11.90 45.29 -1.40
CA THR A 42 -11.69 44.71 -0.08
C THR A 42 -10.32 45.12 0.49
N SER A 43 -9.27 45.09 -0.35
CA SER A 43 -7.89 45.43 0.10
C SER A 43 -7.63 46.94 0.21
N TRP A 44 -8.28 47.78 -0.63
CA TRP A 44 -7.94 49.17 -0.80
C TRP A 44 -8.96 50.15 -0.24
N SER A 45 -10.21 49.75 0.05
CA SER A 45 -11.31 50.62 0.50
C SER A 45 -11.04 51.30 1.84
N THR A 46 -10.09 50.79 2.64
CA THR A 46 -9.65 51.46 3.89
C THR A 46 -8.71 52.65 3.67
N ASN A 47 -8.16 52.81 2.45
CA ASN A 47 -7.36 54.00 2.12
C ASN A 47 -8.28 55.15 1.76
N SER A 48 -8.08 56.32 2.40
CA SER A 48 -8.91 57.52 2.18
C SER A 48 -8.82 58.09 0.75
N ALA A 49 -7.84 57.71 -0.05
CA ALA A 49 -7.70 58.07 -1.45
C ALA A 49 -8.48 57.17 -2.39
N TRP A 50 -9.11 56.09 -1.86
CA TRP A 50 -9.95 55.20 -2.68
C TRP A 50 -11.23 55.89 -3.11
N THR A 51 -11.44 56.01 -4.44
CA THR A 51 -12.54 56.78 -4.99
C THR A 51 -13.63 55.94 -5.65
N TYR A 52 -13.41 54.62 -5.77
CA TYR A 52 -14.34 53.73 -6.40
C TYR A 52 -15.25 53.05 -5.36
N ASP A 53 -16.57 53.13 -5.57
CA ASP A 53 -17.51 52.29 -4.82
C ASP A 53 -17.75 50.98 -5.60
N TRP A 54 -16.91 49.98 -5.32
CA TRP A 54 -17.04 48.67 -5.89
C TRP A 54 -17.65 47.67 -4.88
N SER A 55 -18.20 48.15 -3.78
CA SER A 55 -18.86 47.32 -2.78
C SER A 55 -19.96 46.42 -3.36
N GLY A 56 -20.67 46.92 -4.39
CA GLY A 56 -21.70 46.16 -5.09
C GLY A 56 -21.19 44.98 -5.93
N PHE A 57 -19.89 44.96 -6.25
CA PHE A 57 -19.24 43.80 -6.88
C PHE A 57 -18.74 42.80 -5.85
N CYS A 58 -18.60 43.22 -4.60
CA CYS A 58 -18.36 42.35 -3.45
C CYS A 58 -19.70 41.85 -2.92
N LEU A 59 -20.54 41.37 -3.82
CA LEU A 59 -21.65 40.57 -3.35
C LEU A 59 -21.01 39.52 -2.44
N THR A 60 -21.41 39.48 -1.19
CA THR A 60 -21.24 38.29 -0.39
C THR A 60 -22.02 37.22 -1.16
N THR A 61 -21.34 36.54 -2.11
CA THR A 61 -21.82 35.25 -2.52
C THR A 61 -21.86 34.51 -1.22
N GLU A 62 -23.06 34.26 -0.70
CA GLU A 62 -23.21 33.40 0.47
C GLU A 62 -22.36 32.20 0.12
N ILE A 63 -21.31 31.94 0.92
CA ILE A 63 -20.47 30.77 0.70
C ILE A 63 -21.42 29.59 0.62
N PHE A 64 -21.37 28.87 -0.49
CA PHE A 64 -22.21 27.68 -0.62
C PHE A 64 -21.92 26.73 0.52
N GLN A 65 -22.92 26.51 1.36
CA GLN A 65 -22.85 25.61 2.51
C GLN A 65 -23.95 24.55 2.37
N PRO A 66 -23.61 23.38 1.79
CA PRO A 66 -24.59 22.29 1.67
C PRO A 66 -25.03 21.82 3.06
N GLN A 67 -26.35 21.65 3.22
CA GLN A 67 -26.93 21.19 4.49
C GLN A 67 -26.97 19.67 4.57
N THR A 68 -26.88 18.98 3.45
CA THR A 68 -26.93 17.52 3.35
C THR A 68 -25.88 17.00 2.37
N LYS A 69 -25.55 15.71 2.49
CA LYS A 69 -24.70 15.02 1.53
C LYS A 69 -25.27 15.05 0.13
N GLU A 70 -26.58 14.93 -0.02
CA GLU A 70 -27.26 14.94 -1.31
C GLU A 70 -27.13 16.30 -2.01
N GLU A 71 -27.19 17.40 -1.26
CA GLU A 71 -26.93 18.75 -1.80
C GLU A 71 -25.48 18.91 -2.25
N LEU A 72 -24.53 18.45 -1.42
CA LEU A 72 -23.11 18.46 -1.80
C LEU A 72 -22.85 17.57 -3.03
N GLN A 73 -23.45 16.38 -3.08
CA GLN A 73 -23.30 15.46 -4.23
C GLN A 73 -23.84 16.10 -5.50
N ALA A 74 -25.01 16.73 -5.45
CA ALA A 74 -25.60 17.40 -6.61
C ALA A 74 -24.73 18.57 -7.11
N ALA A 75 -24.11 19.32 -6.18
CA ALA A 75 -23.18 20.40 -6.54
C ALA A 75 -21.89 19.87 -7.18
N VAL A 76 -21.30 18.79 -6.61
CA VAL A 76 -20.12 18.11 -7.16
C VAL A 76 -20.44 17.47 -8.53
N ASP A 77 -21.60 16.86 -8.69
CA ASP A 77 -22.02 16.30 -9.99
C ASP A 77 -22.11 17.40 -11.03
N LEU A 78 -22.76 18.53 -10.71
CA LEU A 78 -22.84 19.68 -11.61
C LEU A 78 -21.46 20.27 -11.90
N TRP A 79 -20.55 20.33 -10.91
CA TRP A 79 -19.16 20.81 -11.10
C TRP A 79 -18.41 20.01 -12.16
N VAL A 80 -18.59 18.69 -12.15
CA VAL A 80 -17.93 17.78 -13.10
C VAL A 80 -18.61 17.79 -14.47
N ASP A 81 -19.94 17.89 -14.51
CA ASP A 81 -20.73 17.77 -15.74
C ASP A 81 -20.86 19.10 -16.48
N ASP A 82 -21.04 20.21 -15.75
CA ASP A 82 -21.16 21.60 -16.29
C ASP A 82 -20.54 22.59 -15.31
N ASN A 83 -19.21 22.68 -15.35
CA ASN A 83 -18.43 23.56 -14.49
C ASN A 83 -18.88 25.04 -14.57
N GLY A 84 -19.24 25.52 -15.76
CA GLY A 84 -19.70 26.92 -15.94
C GLY A 84 -20.95 27.21 -15.13
N THR A 85 -21.93 26.30 -15.17
CA THR A 85 -23.17 26.42 -14.39
C THR A 85 -22.91 26.25 -12.91
N ALA A 86 -22.07 25.30 -12.53
CA ALA A 86 -21.70 25.08 -11.12
C ALA A 86 -21.00 26.29 -10.51
N LEU A 87 -20.00 26.85 -11.21
CA LEU A 87 -19.27 28.04 -10.79
C LEU A 87 -20.21 29.25 -10.58
N SER A 88 -21.15 29.45 -11.51
CA SER A 88 -22.11 30.54 -11.39
C SER A 88 -23.15 30.35 -10.28
N THR A 89 -23.41 29.09 -9.90
CA THR A 89 -24.44 28.74 -8.88
C THR A 89 -23.85 28.66 -7.49
N TYR A 90 -22.68 28.05 -7.35
CA TYR A 90 -22.08 27.66 -6.07
C TYR A 90 -20.74 28.34 -5.77
N GLY A 91 -20.17 29.09 -6.72
CA GLY A 91 -18.81 29.64 -6.62
C GLY A 91 -17.74 28.57 -6.80
N GLU A 92 -16.48 28.94 -6.52
CA GLU A 92 -15.31 28.06 -6.61
C GLU A 92 -15.41 26.88 -5.63
N ILE A 93 -15.19 25.66 -6.12
CA ILE A 93 -15.36 24.43 -5.33
C ILE A 93 -14.52 24.43 -4.05
N ASN A 94 -13.29 24.98 -4.10
CA ASN A 94 -12.42 25.05 -2.93
C ASN A 94 -12.95 25.99 -1.83
N SER A 95 -13.84 26.92 -2.18
CA SER A 95 -14.43 27.86 -1.23
C SER A 95 -15.73 27.37 -0.57
N TRP A 96 -16.20 26.18 -0.94
CA TRP A 96 -17.44 25.65 -0.34
C TRP A 96 -17.23 25.31 1.13
N ASP A 97 -18.17 25.71 1.99
CA ASP A 97 -18.17 25.36 3.40
C ASP A 97 -18.88 24.00 3.58
N VAL A 98 -18.08 22.94 3.70
CA VAL A 98 -18.59 21.58 3.89
C VAL A 98 -18.63 21.17 5.37
N SER A 99 -18.41 22.10 6.30
CA SER A 99 -18.28 21.82 7.74
C SER A 99 -19.49 21.14 8.38
N LEU A 100 -20.67 21.21 7.75
CA LEU A 100 -21.88 20.53 8.22
C LEU A 100 -21.98 19.07 7.74
N ILE A 101 -21.12 18.65 6.82
CA ILE A 101 -21.19 17.33 6.22
C ILE A 101 -20.40 16.34 7.08
N THR A 102 -21.04 15.24 7.43
CA THR A 102 -20.43 14.17 8.26
C THR A 102 -20.10 12.90 7.48
N ASP A 103 -20.52 12.81 6.21
CA ASP A 103 -20.30 11.65 5.34
C ASP A 103 -19.95 12.10 3.92
N LEU A 104 -18.72 11.84 3.49
CA LEU A 104 -18.24 12.09 2.12
C LEU A 104 -18.18 10.80 1.29
N SER A 105 -18.81 9.72 1.73
CA SER A 105 -18.73 8.42 1.03
C SER A 105 -19.18 8.54 -0.42
N GLY A 106 -18.29 8.12 -1.33
CA GLY A 106 -18.54 8.08 -2.77
C GLY A 106 -18.64 9.43 -3.47
N LEU A 107 -18.33 10.55 -2.80
CA LEU A 107 -18.60 11.90 -3.33
C LEU A 107 -17.99 12.13 -4.71
N PHE A 108 -16.75 11.67 -4.94
CA PHE A 108 -16.05 11.76 -6.21
C PHE A 108 -15.89 10.40 -6.90
N GLN A 109 -16.66 9.39 -6.47
CA GLN A 109 -16.55 8.05 -7.05
C GLN A 109 -16.83 8.06 -8.55
N GLY A 110 -15.87 7.50 -9.33
CA GLY A 110 -15.98 7.40 -10.78
C GLY A 110 -15.78 8.72 -11.53
N LYS A 111 -15.50 9.84 -10.83
CA LYS A 111 -15.24 11.13 -11.47
C LYS A 111 -13.79 11.16 -11.97
N ALA A 112 -13.53 10.41 -13.05
CA ALA A 112 -12.19 10.12 -13.54
C ALA A 112 -11.37 11.37 -13.92
N SER A 113 -12.03 12.45 -14.35
CA SER A 113 -11.38 13.72 -14.75
C SER A 113 -11.23 14.72 -13.60
N PHE A 114 -11.82 14.45 -12.43
CA PHE A 114 -11.78 15.39 -11.32
C PHE A 114 -10.36 15.52 -10.76
N ASN A 115 -9.84 16.75 -10.72
CA ASN A 115 -8.54 17.09 -10.15
C ASN A 115 -8.50 18.56 -9.71
N GLU A 116 -9.58 19.07 -9.11
CA GLU A 116 -9.65 20.43 -8.60
C GLU A 116 -9.20 20.48 -7.12
N ALA A 117 -8.66 21.63 -6.72
CA ALA A 117 -8.28 21.86 -5.33
C ALA A 117 -9.52 21.86 -4.43
N ILE A 118 -9.39 21.19 -3.31
CA ILE A 118 -10.39 21.09 -2.23
C ILE A 118 -9.72 21.10 -0.85
N ASN A 119 -8.51 21.63 -0.79
CA ASN A 119 -7.70 21.67 0.43
C ASN A 119 -8.26 22.60 1.52
N ASP A 120 -9.12 23.56 1.17
CA ASP A 120 -9.73 24.49 2.11
C ASP A 120 -11.05 23.95 2.72
N TRP A 121 -11.47 22.74 2.33
CA TRP A 121 -12.65 22.11 2.92
C TRP A 121 -12.42 21.75 4.38
N ASP A 122 -13.31 22.18 5.25
CA ASP A 122 -13.35 21.72 6.64
C ASP A 122 -14.07 20.37 6.72
N VAL A 123 -13.29 19.30 6.86
CA VAL A 123 -13.77 17.92 6.97
C VAL A 123 -13.73 17.38 8.39
N SER A 124 -13.47 18.24 9.39
CA SER A 124 -13.28 17.84 10.79
C SER A 124 -14.48 17.11 11.41
N ASN A 125 -15.67 17.29 10.85
CA ASN A 125 -16.88 16.57 11.29
C ASN A 125 -17.17 15.28 10.52
N VAL A 126 -16.31 14.93 9.54
CA VAL A 126 -16.52 13.75 8.69
C VAL A 126 -16.16 12.48 9.48
N THR A 127 -17.03 11.50 9.42
CA THR A 127 -16.86 10.19 10.07
C THR A 127 -16.65 9.05 9.05
N SER A 128 -16.92 9.29 7.77
CA SER A 128 -16.74 8.31 6.69
C SER A 128 -16.22 8.95 5.41
N LEU A 129 -15.10 8.40 4.93
CA LEU A 129 -14.51 8.69 3.60
C LEU A 129 -14.64 7.47 2.65
N ASN A 130 -15.54 6.52 2.96
CA ASN A 130 -15.68 5.30 2.18
C ASN A 130 -15.83 5.60 0.68
N ASN A 131 -14.92 5.07 -0.15
CA ASN A 131 -14.93 5.26 -1.62
C ASN A 131 -14.94 6.73 -2.10
N THR A 132 -14.53 7.72 -1.30
CA THR A 132 -14.63 9.14 -1.66
C THR A 132 -13.99 9.44 -3.00
N PHE A 133 -12.78 8.96 -3.27
CA PHE A 133 -12.05 9.15 -4.54
C PHE A 133 -11.93 7.84 -5.34
N ASN A 134 -12.79 6.86 -5.08
CA ASN A 134 -12.75 5.58 -5.80
C ASN A 134 -12.91 5.82 -7.30
N SER A 135 -11.90 5.39 -8.08
CA SER A 135 -11.84 5.57 -9.53
C SER A 135 -11.83 7.04 -10.01
N ALA A 136 -11.47 8.00 -9.15
CA ALA A 136 -11.10 9.34 -9.53
C ALA A 136 -9.67 9.35 -10.08
N THR A 137 -9.48 8.84 -11.30
CA THR A 137 -8.17 8.42 -11.84
C THR A 137 -7.14 9.53 -11.95
N LEU A 138 -7.56 10.77 -12.17
CA LEU A 138 -6.67 11.94 -12.31
C LEU A 138 -6.49 12.70 -10.99
N PHE A 139 -7.26 12.37 -9.94
CA PHE A 139 -7.17 13.12 -8.68
C PHE A 139 -5.77 13.01 -8.07
N ASN A 140 -5.13 14.16 -7.87
CA ASN A 140 -3.81 14.27 -7.25
C ASN A 140 -3.61 15.66 -6.60
N GLN A 141 -4.66 16.20 -5.93
CA GLN A 141 -4.56 17.47 -5.22
C GLN A 141 -4.11 17.26 -3.78
N ASP A 142 -3.43 18.27 -3.27
CA ASP A 142 -2.99 18.30 -1.88
C ASP A 142 -4.21 18.40 -0.94
N ILE A 143 -4.33 17.43 -0.06
CA ILE A 143 -5.36 17.34 0.99
C ILE A 143 -4.73 17.04 2.35
N SER A 144 -3.44 17.37 2.51
CA SER A 144 -2.71 17.18 3.76
C SER A 144 -3.26 17.99 4.93
N SER A 145 -3.99 19.09 4.62
CA SER A 145 -4.67 19.94 5.60
C SER A 145 -5.95 19.35 6.19
N TRP A 146 -6.49 18.29 5.60
CA TRP A 146 -7.74 17.70 6.07
C TRP A 146 -7.58 17.10 7.48
N ASP A 147 -8.42 17.53 8.42
CA ASP A 147 -8.56 16.87 9.72
C ASP A 147 -9.46 15.64 9.59
N VAL A 148 -8.84 14.47 9.56
CA VAL A 148 -9.53 13.18 9.40
C VAL A 148 -9.61 12.38 10.72
N SER A 149 -9.28 13.00 11.85
CA SER A 149 -9.19 12.35 13.17
C SER A 149 -10.49 11.69 13.64
N ASN A 150 -11.64 12.15 13.11
CA ASN A 150 -12.96 11.58 13.42
C ASN A 150 -13.40 10.49 12.43
N VAL A 151 -12.61 10.19 11.39
CA VAL A 151 -13.00 9.22 10.37
C VAL A 151 -12.76 7.80 10.88
N LEU A 152 -13.81 6.99 10.86
CA LEU A 152 -13.80 5.59 11.28
C LEU A 152 -13.66 4.62 10.09
N ASN A 153 -14.14 5.02 8.91
CA ASN A 153 -14.19 4.19 7.72
C ASN A 153 -13.47 4.87 6.55
N PHE A 154 -12.30 4.32 6.21
CA PHE A 154 -11.49 4.72 5.08
C PHE A 154 -11.52 3.69 3.92
N SER A 155 -12.46 2.74 3.94
CA SER A 155 -12.49 1.69 2.91
C SER A 155 -12.58 2.29 1.51
N GLY A 156 -11.63 1.92 0.64
CA GLY A 156 -11.61 2.30 -0.76
C GLY A 156 -11.38 3.78 -1.07
N VAL A 157 -10.91 4.61 -0.13
CA VAL A 157 -10.77 6.06 -0.33
C VAL A 157 -10.10 6.40 -1.65
N PHE A 158 -8.93 5.81 -1.93
CA PHE A 158 -8.16 6.05 -3.16
C PHE A 158 -8.11 4.81 -4.07
N ASN A 159 -9.09 3.90 -3.95
CA ASN A 159 -9.15 2.73 -4.83
C ASN A 159 -9.30 3.17 -6.29
N GLY A 160 -8.30 2.86 -7.13
CA GLY A 160 -8.32 3.26 -8.54
C GLY A 160 -8.06 4.75 -8.79
N ALA A 161 -7.67 5.54 -7.79
CA ALA A 161 -7.16 6.89 -7.95
C ALA A 161 -5.71 6.83 -8.46
N GLN A 162 -5.55 6.48 -9.74
CA GLN A 162 -4.27 6.05 -10.31
C GLN A 162 -3.15 7.09 -10.25
N SER A 163 -3.49 8.37 -10.20
CA SER A 163 -2.52 9.48 -10.16
C SER A 163 -2.20 9.94 -8.73
N PHE A 164 -2.98 9.51 -7.73
CA PHE A 164 -2.84 10.06 -6.38
C PHE A 164 -1.51 9.64 -5.74
N ASN A 165 -0.68 10.63 -5.41
CA ASN A 165 0.60 10.46 -4.73
C ASN A 165 0.95 11.70 -3.88
N GLN A 166 -0.04 12.30 -3.19
CA GLN A 166 0.20 13.43 -2.30
C GLN A 166 0.59 12.95 -0.91
N ASP A 167 1.35 13.78 -0.22
CA ASP A 167 1.77 13.55 1.16
C ASP A 167 0.56 13.67 2.10
N ILE A 168 0.23 12.58 2.76
CA ILE A 168 -0.83 12.47 3.77
C ILE A 168 -0.29 11.88 5.08
N SER A 169 1.01 12.01 5.31
CA SER A 169 1.67 11.56 6.55
C SER A 169 1.09 12.22 7.80
N SER A 170 0.56 13.45 7.65
CA SER A 170 -0.09 14.21 8.72
C SER A 170 -1.49 13.71 9.11
N TRP A 171 -2.09 12.82 8.34
CA TRP A 171 -3.43 12.33 8.66
C TRP A 171 -3.44 11.49 9.93
N ASP A 172 -4.29 11.88 10.90
CA ASP A 172 -4.57 11.07 12.08
C ASP A 172 -5.59 9.98 11.73
N VAL A 173 -5.08 8.76 11.55
CA VAL A 173 -5.89 7.58 11.24
C VAL A 173 -6.11 6.67 12.46
N SER A 174 -5.76 7.13 13.66
CA SER A 174 -5.82 6.33 14.89
C SER A 174 -7.21 5.81 15.26
N SER A 175 -8.27 6.47 14.76
CA SER A 175 -9.66 6.03 14.93
C SER A 175 -10.12 5.04 13.85
N ALA A 176 -9.30 4.79 12.82
CA ALA A 176 -9.69 3.98 11.68
C ALA A 176 -9.77 2.49 12.02
N SER A 177 -10.96 1.90 11.88
CA SER A 177 -11.15 0.45 12.07
C SER A 177 -11.09 -0.34 10.76
N ASP A 178 -11.39 0.30 9.61
CA ASP A 178 -11.45 -0.33 8.30
C ASP A 178 -10.71 0.49 7.23
N LEU A 179 -9.59 -0.09 6.75
CA LEU A 179 -8.77 0.46 5.67
C LEU A 179 -8.77 -0.49 4.45
N ASP A 180 -9.83 -1.30 4.27
CA ASP A 180 -9.98 -2.20 3.13
C ASP A 180 -9.88 -1.43 1.81
N HIS A 181 -9.07 -1.91 0.86
CA HIS A 181 -8.89 -1.29 -0.47
C HIS A 181 -8.36 0.16 -0.47
N PHE A 182 -7.77 0.68 0.60
CA PHE A 182 -7.44 2.11 0.74
C PHE A 182 -6.67 2.66 -0.49
N PHE A 183 -5.54 2.06 -0.87
CA PHE A 183 -4.74 2.39 -2.07
C PHE A 183 -4.83 1.30 -3.16
N CYS A 184 -5.88 0.49 -3.13
CA CYS A 184 -6.07 -0.56 -4.12
C CYS A 184 -6.09 0.04 -5.54
N ASN A 185 -5.39 -0.60 -6.49
CA ASN A 185 -5.28 -0.11 -7.88
C ASN A 185 -4.73 1.33 -8.01
N ASN A 186 -3.91 1.76 -7.07
CA ASN A 186 -3.19 3.02 -7.13
C ASN A 186 -1.70 2.77 -7.40
N PRO A 187 -1.26 2.72 -8.66
CA PRO A 187 0.11 2.40 -9.03
C PRO A 187 1.11 3.51 -8.71
N SER A 188 0.66 4.73 -8.45
CA SER A 188 1.53 5.90 -8.25
C SER A 188 1.90 6.15 -6.80
N PHE A 189 1.08 5.67 -5.83
CA PHE A 189 1.27 6.01 -4.43
C PHE A 189 2.56 5.41 -3.87
N ASN A 190 3.43 6.28 -3.33
CA ASN A 190 4.66 5.89 -2.64
C ASN A 190 5.10 6.96 -1.62
N GLN A 191 4.16 7.58 -0.89
CA GLN A 191 4.49 8.52 0.16
C GLN A 191 4.74 7.81 1.49
N ASP A 192 5.54 8.44 2.34
CA ASP A 192 5.85 7.94 3.68
C ASP A 192 4.61 8.04 4.58
N ILE A 193 4.20 6.92 5.12
CA ILE A 193 3.06 6.77 6.04
C ILE A 193 3.48 5.95 7.28
N SER A 194 4.77 5.92 7.57
CA SER A 194 5.34 5.14 8.69
C SER A 194 4.81 5.58 10.06
N ASP A 195 4.43 6.86 10.19
CA ASP A 195 3.93 7.43 11.44
C ASP A 195 2.41 7.20 11.67
N TRP A 196 1.73 6.52 10.75
CA TRP A 196 0.30 6.21 10.95
C TRP A 196 0.09 5.25 12.12
N ASP A 197 -0.78 5.62 13.06
CA ASP A 197 -1.24 4.76 14.13
C ASP A 197 -2.40 3.87 13.65
N LEU A 198 -2.13 2.57 13.50
CA LEU A 198 -3.11 1.57 13.08
C LEU A 198 -3.63 0.70 14.23
N SER A 199 -3.40 1.09 15.47
CA SER A 199 -3.76 0.29 16.66
C SER A 199 -5.27 -0.03 16.76
N SER A 200 -6.13 0.76 16.13
CA SER A 200 -7.57 0.49 16.02
C SER A 200 -7.98 -0.33 14.80
N ALA A 201 -7.06 -0.56 13.87
CA ALA A 201 -7.37 -1.23 12.60
C ALA A 201 -7.61 -2.73 12.80
N THR A 202 -8.67 -3.23 12.17
CA THR A 202 -9.00 -4.67 12.17
C THR A 202 -8.95 -5.29 10.79
N ASN A 203 -8.96 -4.47 9.71
CA ASN A 203 -9.05 -4.91 8.34
C ASN A 203 -8.13 -4.09 7.41
N LEU A 204 -7.08 -4.73 6.89
CA LEU A 204 -6.13 -4.19 5.91
C LEU A 204 -6.22 -4.92 4.56
N LYS A 205 -7.34 -5.61 4.31
CA LYS A 205 -7.55 -6.38 3.10
C LYS A 205 -7.36 -5.51 1.86
N LYS A 206 -6.52 -5.97 0.92
CA LYS A 206 -6.24 -5.31 -0.36
C LYS A 206 -5.74 -3.86 -0.28
N MET A 207 -5.23 -3.41 0.88
CA MET A 207 -4.84 -2.01 1.10
C MET A 207 -3.89 -1.49 0.01
N PHE A 208 -2.92 -2.30 -0.43
CA PHE A 208 -1.95 -1.98 -1.47
C PHE A 208 -2.03 -2.92 -2.70
N LEU A 209 -3.18 -3.56 -2.92
CA LEU A 209 -3.38 -4.40 -4.10
C LEU A 209 -3.12 -3.59 -5.38
N ASN A 210 -2.20 -4.04 -6.26
CA ASN A 210 -1.77 -3.34 -7.48
C ASN A 210 -1.14 -1.93 -7.25
N ALA A 211 -0.69 -1.61 -6.03
CA ALA A 211 0.09 -0.41 -5.74
C ALA A 211 1.56 -0.65 -6.13
N THR A 212 1.84 -0.63 -7.42
CA THR A 212 3.09 -1.13 -8.01
C THR A 212 4.32 -0.31 -7.65
N SER A 213 4.18 0.96 -7.24
CA SER A 213 5.29 1.82 -6.81
C SER A 213 5.52 1.80 -5.30
N PHE A 214 4.57 1.29 -4.50
CA PHE A 214 4.65 1.38 -3.05
C PHE A 214 5.81 0.55 -2.50
N ASN A 215 6.73 1.19 -1.77
CA ASN A 215 7.85 0.54 -1.10
C ASN A 215 8.35 1.34 0.11
N GLN A 216 7.44 1.95 0.91
CA GLN A 216 7.82 2.67 2.11
C GLN A 216 7.95 1.73 3.31
N ASP A 217 8.82 2.10 4.25
CA ASP A 217 9.01 1.36 5.50
C ASP A 217 7.76 1.54 6.40
N ILE A 218 7.10 0.44 6.68
CA ILE A 218 5.91 0.37 7.53
C ILE A 218 6.10 -0.63 8.68
N SER A 219 7.35 -0.94 9.02
CA SER A 219 7.70 -1.87 10.09
C SER A 219 7.26 -1.40 11.49
N SER A 220 7.04 -0.08 11.65
CA SER A 220 6.57 0.55 12.88
C SER A 220 5.08 0.37 13.16
N TRP A 221 4.28 -0.08 12.17
CA TRP A 221 2.83 -0.19 12.34
C TRP A 221 2.45 -1.21 13.40
N ASP A 222 1.57 -0.81 14.34
CA ASP A 222 0.89 -1.76 15.22
C ASP A 222 -0.28 -2.42 14.48
N VAL A 223 -0.06 -3.66 14.06
CA VAL A 223 -1.04 -4.48 13.36
C VAL A 223 -1.65 -5.57 14.25
N SER A 224 -1.39 -5.52 15.56
CA SER A 224 -1.80 -6.56 16.51
C SER A 224 -3.33 -6.76 16.59
N GLY A 225 -4.12 -5.72 16.25
CA GLY A 225 -5.59 -5.80 16.16
C GLY A 225 -6.13 -6.37 14.86
N VAL A 226 -5.27 -6.56 13.84
CA VAL A 226 -5.72 -6.92 12.48
C VAL A 226 -6.07 -8.40 12.38
N THR A 227 -7.22 -8.68 11.77
CA THR A 227 -7.70 -10.05 11.53
C THR A 227 -7.68 -10.46 10.06
N ASN A 228 -7.57 -9.49 9.13
CA ASN A 228 -7.63 -9.74 7.70
C ASN A 228 -6.60 -8.94 6.92
N MET A 229 -5.63 -9.64 6.32
CA MET A 229 -4.59 -9.10 5.43
C MET A 229 -4.64 -9.72 4.02
N GLN A 230 -5.81 -10.26 3.64
CA GLN A 230 -6.01 -10.85 2.31
C GLN A 230 -5.52 -9.90 1.21
N SER A 231 -4.64 -10.39 0.32
CA SER A 231 -4.20 -9.68 -0.88
C SER A 231 -3.58 -8.29 -0.60
N MET A 232 -3.09 -8.03 0.62
CA MET A 232 -2.66 -6.68 1.04
C MET A 232 -1.61 -6.10 0.09
N PHE A 233 -0.61 -6.89 -0.31
CA PHE A 233 0.46 -6.49 -1.23
C PHE A 233 0.45 -7.25 -2.56
N LYS A 234 -0.70 -7.85 -2.93
CA LYS A 234 -0.78 -8.56 -4.21
C LYS A 234 -0.47 -7.63 -5.38
N ASN A 235 0.45 -8.03 -6.27
CA ASN A 235 0.96 -7.24 -7.39
C ASN A 235 1.65 -5.90 -6.98
N ALA A 236 2.00 -5.69 -5.71
CA ALA A 236 2.84 -4.58 -5.27
C ALA A 236 4.31 -4.87 -5.66
N SER A 237 4.63 -4.71 -6.93
CA SER A 237 5.84 -5.25 -7.55
C SER A 237 7.16 -4.66 -7.04
N GLN A 238 7.14 -3.47 -6.43
CA GLN A 238 8.33 -2.85 -5.84
C GLN A 238 8.45 -3.09 -4.34
N PHE A 239 7.39 -3.61 -3.68
CA PHE A 239 7.37 -3.75 -2.23
C PHE A 239 8.35 -4.81 -1.75
N ASN A 240 9.30 -4.42 -0.87
CA ASN A 240 10.30 -5.31 -0.28
C ASN A 240 10.78 -4.81 1.10
N GLN A 241 9.88 -4.33 1.96
CA GLN A 241 10.24 -3.88 3.30
C GLN A 241 10.18 -5.00 4.32
N ASP A 242 11.02 -4.90 5.36
CA ASP A 242 11.07 -5.86 6.46
C ASP A 242 9.83 -5.70 7.34
N LEU A 243 9.06 -6.77 7.46
CA LEU A 243 7.85 -6.84 8.28
C LEU A 243 7.99 -7.83 9.44
N SER A 244 9.19 -8.29 9.74
CA SER A 244 9.45 -9.31 10.76
C SER A 244 9.03 -8.89 12.18
N SER A 245 8.90 -7.59 12.43
CA SER A 245 8.44 -7.01 13.70
C SER A 245 6.92 -7.02 13.89
N TRP A 246 6.14 -7.30 12.85
CA TRP A 246 4.67 -7.27 12.95
C TRP A 246 4.14 -8.38 13.84
N ASP A 247 3.25 -8.04 14.79
CA ASP A 247 2.44 -9.02 15.51
C ASP A 247 1.21 -9.40 14.69
N VAL A 248 1.27 -10.57 14.05
CA VAL A 248 0.19 -11.09 13.21
C VAL A 248 -0.60 -12.20 13.87
N SER A 249 -0.44 -12.39 15.18
CA SER A 249 -1.02 -13.52 15.95
C SER A 249 -2.55 -13.59 15.89
N ASN A 250 -3.23 -12.48 15.58
CA ASN A 250 -4.69 -12.40 15.41
C ASN A 250 -5.17 -12.55 13.96
N VAL A 251 -4.24 -12.61 12.98
CA VAL A 251 -4.63 -12.64 11.56
C VAL A 251 -5.14 -14.03 11.16
N ALA A 252 -6.36 -14.09 10.61
CA ALA A 252 -6.97 -15.30 10.11
C ALA A 252 -6.84 -15.46 8.59
N HIS A 253 -6.72 -14.37 7.83
CA HIS A 253 -6.75 -14.36 6.37
C HIS A 253 -5.49 -13.71 5.79
N MET A 254 -4.60 -14.54 5.19
CA MET A 254 -3.37 -14.12 4.51
C MET A 254 -3.30 -14.57 3.05
N TYR A 255 -4.39 -15.15 2.48
CA TYR A 255 -4.31 -15.66 1.12
C TYR A 255 -4.02 -14.54 0.12
N TRP A 256 -3.10 -14.83 -0.82
CA TRP A 256 -2.60 -13.91 -1.83
C TRP A 256 -1.88 -12.66 -1.28
N MET A 257 -1.44 -12.66 -0.01
CA MET A 257 -0.93 -11.43 0.62
C MET A 257 0.24 -10.82 -0.16
N PHE A 258 1.20 -11.64 -0.61
CA PHE A 258 2.37 -11.22 -1.40
C PHE A 258 2.37 -11.83 -2.81
N LYS A 259 1.21 -12.33 -3.28
CA LYS A 259 1.12 -12.92 -4.61
C LYS A 259 1.53 -11.91 -5.68
N ASP A 260 2.46 -12.29 -6.57
CA ASP A 260 3.01 -11.45 -7.64
C ASP A 260 3.69 -10.15 -7.13
N ALA A 261 4.08 -10.07 -5.85
CA ALA A 261 4.96 -9.04 -5.30
C ALA A 261 6.42 -9.38 -5.68
N SER A 262 6.79 -9.10 -6.92
CA SER A 262 7.95 -9.67 -7.60
C SER A 262 9.31 -9.24 -7.04
N GLN A 263 9.39 -8.26 -6.13
CA GLN A 263 10.59 -7.88 -5.40
C GLN A 263 10.59 -8.35 -3.95
N PHE A 264 9.45 -8.85 -3.45
CA PHE A 264 9.33 -9.20 -2.04
C PHE A 264 10.19 -10.41 -1.67
N ASN A 265 11.20 -10.17 -0.83
CA ASN A 265 12.15 -11.17 -0.35
C ASN A 265 12.58 -10.87 1.09
N GLN A 266 11.70 -11.10 2.07
CA GLN A 266 11.96 -10.88 3.48
C GLN A 266 11.70 -12.15 4.30
N ASP A 267 12.44 -12.33 5.40
CA ASP A 267 12.25 -13.45 6.32
C ASP A 267 11.09 -13.14 7.29
N LEU A 268 10.02 -13.90 7.18
CA LEU A 268 8.85 -13.80 8.04
C LEU A 268 8.73 -14.98 9.02
N SER A 269 9.79 -15.76 9.21
CA SER A 269 9.78 -16.96 10.07
C SER A 269 9.47 -16.65 11.53
N SER A 270 9.66 -15.39 11.96
CA SER A 270 9.32 -14.90 13.30
C SER A 270 7.81 -14.74 13.56
N TRP A 271 6.98 -14.71 12.51
CA TRP A 271 5.54 -14.49 12.68
C TRP A 271 4.86 -15.66 13.37
N ASP A 272 4.02 -15.36 14.39
CA ASP A 272 3.05 -16.33 14.92
C ASP A 272 1.83 -16.42 14.01
N VAL A 273 1.80 -17.48 13.21
CA VAL A 273 0.71 -17.73 12.27
C VAL A 273 -0.31 -18.75 12.77
N SER A 274 -0.32 -19.03 14.08
CA SER A 274 -1.20 -20.06 14.66
C SER A 274 -2.69 -19.83 14.42
N SER A 275 -3.12 -18.56 14.28
CA SER A 275 -4.51 -18.18 13.98
C SER A 275 -4.85 -18.21 12.50
N VAL A 276 -3.87 -18.36 11.61
CA VAL A 276 -4.13 -18.25 10.16
C VAL A 276 -4.86 -19.48 9.63
N VAL A 277 -5.97 -19.22 8.96
CA VAL A 277 -6.84 -20.26 8.35
C VAL A 277 -6.61 -20.36 6.84
N TYR A 278 -6.20 -19.26 6.18
CA TYR A 278 -6.05 -19.23 4.73
C TYR A 278 -4.70 -18.66 4.31
N PHE A 279 -3.81 -19.52 3.76
CA PHE A 279 -2.50 -19.18 3.20
C PHE A 279 -2.44 -19.26 1.67
N ASN A 280 -3.53 -19.64 1.00
CA ASN A 280 -3.52 -20.00 -0.41
C ASN A 280 -2.74 -18.99 -1.26
N GLU A 281 -1.75 -19.48 -2.02
CA GLU A 281 -0.96 -18.71 -2.96
C GLU A 281 -0.35 -17.39 -2.36
N MET A 282 -0.05 -17.39 -1.06
CA MET A 282 0.42 -16.18 -0.34
C MET A 282 1.68 -15.60 -0.96
N PHE A 283 2.61 -16.45 -1.43
CA PHE A 283 3.91 -16.07 -1.98
C PHE A 283 4.09 -16.40 -3.46
N ASP A 284 3.06 -16.88 -4.16
CA ASP A 284 3.17 -17.21 -5.57
C ASP A 284 3.60 -15.99 -6.39
N GLY A 285 4.66 -16.14 -7.22
CA GLY A 285 5.20 -15.03 -8.00
C GLY A 285 6.00 -13.97 -7.21
N SER A 286 6.21 -14.17 -5.89
CA SER A 286 7.13 -13.35 -5.10
C SER A 286 8.60 -13.77 -5.32
N ALA A 287 9.54 -12.95 -4.82
CA ALA A 287 10.98 -13.20 -4.92
C ALA A 287 11.55 -13.93 -3.69
N ILE A 288 10.71 -14.55 -2.84
CA ILE A 288 11.16 -15.23 -1.63
C ILE A 288 12.28 -16.23 -1.96
N SER A 289 13.47 -15.97 -1.40
CA SER A 289 14.65 -16.82 -1.59
C SER A 289 14.45 -18.19 -0.96
N ARG A 290 15.24 -19.16 -1.44
CA ARG A 290 15.22 -20.52 -0.89
C ARG A 290 15.46 -20.55 0.61
N ASP A 291 16.39 -19.74 1.10
CA ASP A 291 16.74 -19.70 2.53
C ASP A 291 15.54 -19.23 3.35
N TYR A 292 14.84 -18.18 2.89
CA TYR A 292 13.64 -17.69 3.57
C TYR A 292 12.45 -18.64 3.43
N GLN A 293 12.30 -19.32 2.28
CA GLN A 293 11.32 -20.40 2.15
C GLN A 293 11.53 -21.46 3.24
N CYS A 294 12.79 -21.84 3.50
CA CYS A 294 13.12 -22.83 4.51
C CYS A 294 12.88 -22.35 5.94
N SER A 295 13.33 -21.13 6.27
CA SER A 295 13.08 -20.55 7.59
C SER A 295 11.58 -20.44 7.88
N ILE A 296 10.80 -19.95 6.91
CA ILE A 296 9.35 -19.81 7.00
C ILE A 296 8.68 -21.18 7.13
N HIS A 297 9.06 -22.15 6.27
CA HIS A 297 8.47 -23.51 6.31
C HIS A 297 8.73 -24.19 7.65
N THR A 298 9.95 -24.10 8.16
CA THR A 298 10.31 -24.68 9.46
C THR A 298 9.46 -24.12 10.60
N SER A 299 9.17 -22.81 10.56
CA SER A 299 8.37 -22.16 11.61
C SER A 299 6.88 -22.40 11.45
N TRP A 300 6.36 -22.42 10.19
CA TRP A 300 4.91 -22.37 9.93
C TRP A 300 4.28 -23.73 9.62
N SER A 301 5.06 -24.78 9.31
CA SER A 301 4.56 -26.11 8.94
C SER A 301 3.75 -26.80 10.04
N SER A 302 3.85 -26.35 11.29
CA SER A 302 3.00 -26.82 12.39
C SER A 302 1.56 -26.35 12.28
N ASN A 303 1.26 -25.29 11.52
CA ASN A 303 -0.11 -24.91 11.21
C ASN A 303 -0.68 -25.82 10.13
N SER A 304 -1.74 -26.57 10.43
CA SER A 304 -2.37 -27.53 9.51
C SER A 304 -2.95 -26.92 8.22
N ASN A 305 -3.11 -25.59 8.19
CA ASN A 305 -3.59 -24.85 7.01
C ASN A 305 -2.46 -24.36 6.12
N TRP A 306 -1.18 -24.54 6.54
CA TRP A 306 -0.02 -24.19 5.72
C TRP A 306 -0.04 -24.98 4.42
N SER A 307 -0.06 -24.28 3.28
CA SER A 307 -0.37 -24.88 1.97
C SER A 307 0.83 -25.12 1.08
N TYR A 308 2.04 -24.65 1.50
CA TYR A 308 3.25 -24.82 0.71
C TYR A 308 4.04 -26.05 1.15
N ASP A 309 4.41 -26.89 0.17
CA ASP A 309 5.35 -27.99 0.35
C ASP A 309 6.76 -27.50 -0.04
N TRP A 310 7.39 -26.82 0.89
CA TRP A 310 8.78 -26.35 0.74
C TRP A 310 9.80 -27.28 1.42
N GLU A 311 9.35 -28.41 1.97
CA GLU A 311 10.24 -29.37 2.63
C GLU A 311 11.39 -29.79 1.71
N SER A 312 11.11 -30.13 0.47
CA SER A 312 12.14 -30.51 -0.52
C SER A 312 13.10 -29.38 -0.90
N THR A 313 12.65 -28.12 -0.75
CA THR A 313 13.49 -26.93 -0.95
C THR A 313 14.48 -26.73 0.18
N CYS A 314 14.16 -27.20 1.39
CA CYS A 314 14.95 -27.00 2.60
C CYS A 314 16.10 -27.99 2.76
N PHE A 315 16.02 -29.10 2.09
CA PHE A 315 17.15 -30.05 2.07
C PHE A 315 18.25 -29.54 1.12
N VAL A 316 19.06 -28.61 1.61
CA VAL A 316 20.35 -28.33 1.01
C VAL A 316 21.31 -29.38 1.50
N LEU A 317 21.71 -30.29 0.63
CA LEU A 317 22.98 -30.98 0.85
C LEU A 317 24.04 -29.85 0.92
N PRO A 318 24.80 -29.70 2.03
CA PRO A 318 25.84 -28.70 2.10
C PRO A 318 26.73 -28.79 0.87
N GLU A 319 26.93 -27.68 0.14
CA GLU A 319 27.86 -27.66 -1.01
C GLU A 319 29.25 -28.18 -0.58
N GLU A 320 29.58 -28.06 0.69
CA GLU A 320 30.82 -28.63 1.28
C GLU A 320 30.89 -30.15 1.19
N LEU A 321 29.75 -30.86 1.16
CA LEU A 321 29.74 -32.32 0.91
C LEU A 321 30.18 -32.67 -0.52
N PHE A 322 30.10 -31.74 -1.45
CA PHE A 322 30.44 -31.93 -2.88
C PHE A 322 31.54 -30.98 -3.40
N SER A 323 32.14 -30.15 -2.53
CA SER A 323 33.20 -29.20 -2.90
C SER A 323 34.49 -29.88 -3.41
N SER A 324 34.64 -31.16 -3.10
CA SER A 324 35.52 -32.08 -3.85
C SER A 324 34.65 -33.28 -4.21
N ALA A 325 34.30 -33.47 -5.48
CA ALA A 325 33.58 -34.62 -5.93
C ALA A 325 34.30 -35.91 -5.47
N GLN A 326 33.96 -36.41 -4.28
CA GLN A 326 34.38 -37.74 -3.88
C GLN A 326 33.40 -38.71 -4.56
N LEU A 327 33.93 -39.60 -5.35
CA LEU A 327 33.18 -40.73 -5.83
C LEU A 327 32.75 -41.52 -4.61
N VAL A 328 31.45 -41.44 -4.24
CA VAL A 328 30.91 -42.18 -3.10
C VAL A 328 30.85 -43.66 -3.43
N THR A 329 30.76 -44.00 -4.71
CA THR A 329 30.83 -45.41 -5.18
C THR A 329 31.22 -45.48 -6.65
N ASP A 330 31.99 -46.50 -7.05
CA ASP A 330 32.23 -46.97 -8.41
C ASP A 330 31.64 -48.38 -8.65
N ASP A 331 31.01 -48.97 -7.62
CA ASP A 331 30.53 -50.37 -7.63
C ASP A 331 29.01 -50.48 -7.73
N GLU A 332 28.27 -49.38 -7.62
CA GLU A 332 26.81 -49.40 -7.76
C GLU A 332 26.36 -49.03 -9.17
N SER A 333 25.96 -50.02 -9.94
CA SER A 333 25.21 -49.80 -11.15
C SER A 333 23.75 -49.51 -10.79
N ASP A 334 23.21 -48.36 -11.24
CA ASP A 334 21.79 -48.02 -11.08
C ASP A 334 21.40 -47.50 -9.66
N VAL A 335 22.11 -46.50 -9.12
CA VAL A 335 21.59 -45.74 -7.96
C VAL A 335 20.30 -45.03 -8.36
N ARG A 336 19.23 -45.31 -7.61
CA ARG A 336 17.90 -44.77 -7.90
C ARG A 336 17.49 -43.64 -6.97
N ASP A 337 17.96 -43.73 -5.73
CA ASP A 337 17.59 -42.77 -4.72
C ASP A 337 18.75 -42.52 -3.78
N ILE A 338 18.88 -41.29 -3.33
CA ILE A 338 19.89 -40.84 -2.36
C ILE A 338 19.18 -40.11 -1.25
N ALA A 339 19.42 -40.51 -0.01
CA ALA A 339 18.99 -39.78 1.16
C ALA A 339 20.20 -39.42 2.03
N VAL A 340 20.06 -38.40 2.84
CA VAL A 340 21.07 -37.99 3.82
C VAL A 340 20.45 -37.88 5.18
N GLY A 341 21.19 -38.25 6.22
CA GLY A 341 20.77 -38.19 7.59
C GLY A 341 21.90 -38.59 8.53
N ASP A 342 21.87 -38.16 9.78
CA ASP A 342 22.83 -38.61 10.81
C ASP A 342 22.35 -39.97 11.36
N LEU A 343 22.87 -41.06 10.79
CA LEU A 343 22.44 -42.42 11.13
C LEU A 343 23.19 -42.99 12.34
N ASN A 344 24.35 -42.44 12.65
CA ASN A 344 25.19 -42.93 13.74
C ASN A 344 25.10 -42.03 14.98
N GLY A 345 24.43 -40.86 14.91
CA GLY A 345 24.25 -39.93 16.02
C GLY A 345 25.50 -39.10 16.33
N ASP A 346 26.41 -38.93 15.36
CA ASP A 346 27.67 -38.18 15.57
C ASP A 346 27.58 -36.69 15.21
N GLY A 347 26.38 -36.23 14.79
CA GLY A 347 26.09 -34.85 14.40
C GLY A 347 26.51 -34.51 12.98
N LYS A 348 26.91 -35.49 12.17
CA LYS A 348 27.29 -35.29 10.76
C LYS A 348 26.31 -36.03 9.84
N LEU A 349 26.05 -35.48 8.68
CA LEU A 349 25.16 -36.11 7.73
C LEU A 349 25.86 -37.21 6.94
N ASP A 350 25.34 -38.41 7.03
CA ASP A 350 25.74 -39.59 6.26
C ASP A 350 24.97 -39.66 4.95
N VAL A 351 25.44 -40.45 3.97
CA VAL A 351 24.76 -40.72 2.71
C VAL A 351 24.21 -42.12 2.67
N ILE A 352 22.94 -42.25 2.25
CA ILE A 352 22.28 -43.52 2.00
C ILE A 352 21.93 -43.59 0.51
N THR A 353 22.22 -44.72 -0.10
CA THR A 353 21.85 -45.00 -1.49
C THR A 353 20.95 -46.22 -1.60
N SER A 354 20.05 -46.24 -2.57
CA SER A 354 19.34 -47.44 -3.00
C SER A 354 19.75 -47.82 -4.41
N SER A 355 19.94 -49.14 -4.67
CA SER A 355 20.32 -49.67 -5.98
C SER A 355 19.30 -50.69 -6.49
N MET A 356 18.90 -50.60 -7.78
CA MET A 356 17.98 -51.54 -8.38
C MET A 356 18.64 -52.88 -8.77
N GLY A 357 19.92 -52.90 -9.09
CA GLY A 357 20.59 -54.10 -9.59
C GLY A 357 20.78 -55.22 -8.58
N GLY A 358 20.59 -54.96 -7.28
CA GLY A 358 20.76 -55.94 -6.20
C GLY A 358 19.78 -55.80 -5.05
N GLY A 359 18.83 -54.85 -5.09
CA GLY A 359 17.89 -54.62 -3.99
C GLY A 359 18.61 -54.23 -2.68
N THR A 360 19.74 -53.52 -2.78
CA THR A 360 20.59 -53.21 -1.63
C THR A 360 20.56 -51.76 -1.26
N PHE A 361 20.64 -51.51 0.05
CA PHE A 361 20.85 -50.17 0.58
C PHE A 361 22.32 -50.02 1.04
N GLY A 362 22.94 -48.93 0.62
CA GLY A 362 24.28 -48.55 1.04
C GLY A 362 24.23 -47.37 2.01
N TRP A 363 24.95 -47.47 3.11
CA TRP A 363 25.22 -46.39 4.03
C TRP A 363 26.70 -45.99 3.96
N TYR A 364 26.95 -44.70 3.81
CA TYR A 364 28.28 -44.14 3.77
C TYR A 364 28.44 -43.16 4.94
N PRO A 365 29.05 -43.58 6.06
CA PRO A 365 29.28 -42.72 7.23
C PRO A 365 30.19 -41.53 6.88
N ASN A 366 29.80 -40.34 7.33
CA ASN A 366 30.62 -39.14 7.18
C ASN A 366 31.57 -38.99 8.37
N ASN A 367 32.86 -39.09 8.16
CA ASN A 367 33.89 -38.97 9.22
C ASN A 367 34.37 -37.51 9.44
N GLY A 368 33.78 -36.52 8.72
CA GLY A 368 34.13 -35.09 8.79
C GLY A 368 35.26 -34.65 7.85
N SER A 369 35.91 -35.60 7.15
CA SER A 369 36.90 -35.33 6.10
C SER A 369 36.54 -36.02 4.78
N GLY A 370 35.48 -36.77 4.78
CA GLY A 370 34.92 -37.54 3.65
C GLY A 370 34.00 -38.65 4.14
N PHE A 371 33.66 -39.55 3.25
CA PHE A 371 32.83 -40.70 3.57
C PHE A 371 33.68 -41.94 3.76
N ASP A 372 33.35 -42.73 4.78
CA ASP A 372 33.96 -44.03 5.02
C ASP A 372 33.46 -45.06 3.98
N ALA A 373 34.06 -46.25 4.05
CA ALA A 373 33.64 -47.34 3.19
C ALA A 373 32.17 -47.72 3.41
N ARG A 374 31.49 -48.05 2.30
CA ARG A 374 30.06 -48.45 2.29
C ARG A 374 29.78 -49.55 3.34
N VAL A 375 28.73 -49.28 4.12
CA VAL A 375 28.13 -50.29 5.00
C VAL A 375 26.82 -50.78 4.32
N GLN A 376 26.71 -52.09 4.08
CA GLN A 376 25.49 -52.63 3.51
C GLN A 376 24.46 -52.78 4.62
N LEU A 377 23.27 -52.11 4.48
CA LEU A 377 22.22 -52.09 5.49
C LEU A 377 21.20 -53.23 5.40
N GLY A 378 21.38 -54.18 4.52
CA GLY A 378 20.53 -55.35 4.37
C GLY A 378 20.43 -55.81 2.90
N SER A 379 19.98 -57.05 2.72
CA SER A 379 19.64 -57.60 1.43
C SER A 379 18.24 -58.24 1.55
N GLU A 380 17.23 -57.42 1.35
CA GLU A 380 15.88 -57.99 1.14
C GLU A 380 15.56 -57.91 -0.36
N THR A 381 15.11 -59.01 -0.92
CA THR A 381 14.67 -59.08 -2.31
C THR A 381 13.33 -58.39 -2.49
N TYR A 382 13.31 -57.08 -2.44
CA TYR A 382 12.16 -56.30 -2.91
C TYR A 382 12.31 -55.97 -4.38
N ASN A 383 11.32 -56.32 -5.16
CA ASN A 383 11.35 -56.11 -6.60
C ASN A 383 11.28 -54.64 -7.04
N HIS A 384 11.09 -53.69 -6.14
CA HIS A 384 11.13 -52.26 -6.37
C HIS A 384 11.29 -51.48 -5.04
N PRO A 385 12.49 -51.11 -4.59
CA PRO A 385 12.63 -50.13 -3.53
C PRO A 385 12.39 -48.74 -4.13
N ASN A 386 11.27 -48.12 -3.79
CA ASN A 386 10.87 -46.83 -4.37
C ASN A 386 11.16 -45.63 -3.48
N ASP A 387 11.52 -45.81 -2.21
CA ASP A 387 11.79 -44.67 -1.31
C ASP A 387 12.80 -45.05 -0.23
N VAL A 388 13.83 -44.26 -0.05
CA VAL A 388 14.69 -44.23 1.13
C VAL A 388 14.34 -42.98 1.94
N LYS A 389 13.78 -43.17 3.15
CA LYS A 389 13.58 -42.08 4.11
C LYS A 389 14.51 -42.28 5.28
N ALA A 390 15.33 -41.28 5.61
CA ALA A 390 15.99 -41.19 6.90
C ALA A 390 14.93 -40.78 7.94
N VAL A 391 14.92 -41.42 9.11
CA VAL A 391 13.99 -41.20 10.20
C VAL A 391 14.62 -40.23 11.20
#